data_ef0027ad891f236831b94e0d29c14405
#
_entry.id   ef0027ad891f236831b94e0d29c14405
#
_cell.length_a   1.000
_cell.length_b   1.000
_cell.length_c   1.000
_cell.angle_alpha   90.00
_cell.angle_beta   90.00
_cell.angle_gamma   90.00
#
_symmetry.space_group_name_H-M   'P 1'
#
loop_
_entity.id
_entity.type
_entity.pdbx_description
1 polymer ?
#
loop_
_entity_poly.entity_id
_entity_poly.type
_entity_poly.pdbx_seq_one_letter_code
_entity_poly.pdbx_strand_id
1 'polypeptide(L)'
;ADGDIERTDKWGFREALMRSFRRRKIFPDHVLFMTEDAVRWQPPAESMHIKGLAFRDLEFDGDPGQPASADELVRQAHALGKFVTNPKHAECFRLVAPAGKLPTGVIQASPALVQSIRVTRRAAPDGRVLFDLVGEVTQSCTVDRKGVLYDVNGGCTVVIDPEGKVRYSIYKKFDSQQRQERQLAAMRGPLKRFWKKSGRRFELRDNVLRRLHGGNR
;
A
#
# COMPACT_ATOMS: atom_id res chain seq x y z
N ALA A 1 -0.08 -16.94 -2.93
CA ALA A 1 0.42 -17.88 -1.89
C ALA A 1 0.13 -17.34 -0.49
N ASP A 2 0.53 -16.12 -0.16
CA ASP A 2 0.39 -15.59 1.20
C ASP A 2 -1.09 -15.39 1.61
N GLY A 3 -1.93 -14.88 0.73
CA GLY A 3 -3.37 -14.75 0.98
C GLY A 3 -4.10 -16.09 1.11
N ASP A 4 -3.63 -17.12 0.43
CA ASP A 4 -4.19 -18.46 0.54
C ASP A 4 -3.75 -19.14 1.85
N ILE A 5 -2.52 -18.89 2.29
CA ILE A 5 -1.99 -19.36 3.57
C ILE A 5 -2.76 -18.74 4.74
N GLU A 6 -3.16 -17.46 4.64
CA GLU A 6 -3.87 -16.78 5.72
C GLU A 6 -5.21 -17.44 6.07
N ARG A 7 -5.97 -17.90 5.05
CA ARG A 7 -7.24 -18.62 5.27
C ARG A 7 -7.05 -19.99 5.89
N THR A 8 -5.87 -20.56 5.78
CA THR A 8 -5.58 -21.96 6.15
C THR A 8 -4.38 -22.10 7.08
N ASP A 9 -3.77 -20.99 7.52
CA ASP A 9 -2.59 -21.02 8.40
C ASP A 9 -2.95 -21.45 9.84
N LYS A 10 -3.44 -22.68 9.93
CA LYS A 10 -3.77 -23.32 11.21
C LYS A 10 -2.57 -23.48 12.14
N TRP A 11 -1.37 -23.45 11.59
CA TRP A 11 -0.13 -23.73 12.28
C TRP A 11 0.68 -22.48 12.64
N GLY A 12 0.21 -21.29 12.24
CA GLY A 12 0.90 -20.05 12.51
C GLY A 12 2.27 -19.92 11.81
N PHE A 13 2.43 -20.53 10.65
CA PHE A 13 3.70 -20.47 9.89
C PHE A 13 4.12 -19.06 9.55
N ARG A 14 3.16 -18.18 9.23
CA ARG A 14 3.43 -16.78 8.93
C ARG A 14 4.07 -16.07 10.12
N GLU A 15 3.51 -16.24 11.32
CA GLU A 15 4.07 -15.65 12.54
C GLU A 15 5.42 -16.24 12.88
N ALA A 16 5.60 -17.56 12.73
CA ALA A 16 6.85 -18.23 12.92
C ALA A 16 7.93 -17.71 11.97
N LEU A 17 7.57 -17.49 10.69
CA LEU A 17 8.46 -16.90 9.69
C LEU A 17 8.87 -15.48 10.10
N MET A 18 7.93 -14.62 10.45
CA MET A 18 8.20 -13.24 10.89
C MET A 18 9.11 -13.20 12.13
N ARG A 19 8.85 -14.06 13.12
CA ARG A 19 9.72 -14.19 14.30
C ARG A 19 11.12 -14.63 13.92
N SER A 20 11.25 -15.58 12.99
CA SER A 20 12.53 -16.07 12.46
C SER A 20 13.33 -14.95 11.82
N PHE A 21 12.72 -14.14 10.98
CA PHE A 21 13.36 -12.99 10.34
C PHE A 21 13.80 -11.95 11.37
N ARG A 22 12.94 -11.63 12.36
CA ARG A 22 13.29 -10.72 13.46
C ARG A 22 14.49 -11.20 14.25
N ARG A 23 14.51 -12.48 14.63
CA ARG A 23 15.64 -13.09 15.37
C ARG A 23 16.96 -12.98 14.62
N ARG A 24 16.93 -13.11 13.30
CA ARG A 24 18.12 -13.06 12.45
C ARG A 24 18.49 -11.65 11.99
N LYS A 25 17.77 -10.63 12.46
CA LYS A 25 17.97 -9.24 12.03
C LYS A 25 17.98 -9.06 10.50
N ILE A 26 17.15 -9.84 9.80
CA ILE A 26 17.04 -9.81 8.33
C ILE A 26 16.25 -8.56 7.86
N PHE A 27 15.70 -7.79 8.78
CA PHE A 27 15.06 -6.52 8.46
C PHE A 27 16.11 -5.42 8.38
N PRO A 28 16.04 -4.58 7.35
CA PRO A 28 16.83 -3.36 7.31
C PRO A 28 16.53 -2.51 8.56
N ASP A 29 17.54 -1.96 9.19
CA ASP A 29 17.41 -1.14 10.41
C ASP A 29 16.47 0.07 10.24
N HIS A 30 16.22 0.47 9.00
CA HIS A 30 15.30 1.57 8.67
C HIS A 30 13.85 1.16 8.44
N VAL A 31 13.52 -0.13 8.50
CA VAL A 31 12.13 -0.61 8.45
C VAL A 31 11.48 -0.35 9.81
N LEU A 32 10.87 0.80 9.92
CA LEU A 32 10.25 1.27 11.16
C LEU A 32 9.01 0.48 11.58
N PHE A 33 8.38 -0.24 10.65
CA PHE A 33 7.04 -0.78 10.82
C PHE A 33 6.84 -2.13 10.14
N MET A 34 7.37 -3.19 10.74
CA MET A 34 6.83 -4.51 10.48
C MET A 34 5.87 -4.88 11.61
N THR A 35 4.71 -4.28 11.58
CA THR A 35 3.57 -4.74 12.36
C THR A 35 2.84 -5.81 11.54
N GLU A 36 2.17 -6.72 12.21
CA GLU A 36 1.35 -7.75 11.56
C GLU A 36 0.36 -7.12 10.56
N ASP A 37 -0.26 -6.00 10.93
CA ASP A 37 -1.17 -5.23 10.06
C ASP A 37 -0.54 -4.75 8.74
N ALA A 38 0.78 -4.60 8.70
CA ALA A 38 1.47 -4.12 7.49
C ALA A 38 1.81 -5.23 6.51
N VAL A 39 1.67 -6.49 6.91
CA VAL A 39 2.03 -7.66 6.10
C VAL A 39 0.90 -8.69 5.96
N ARG A 40 -0.25 -8.42 6.59
CA ARG A 40 -1.39 -9.32 6.57
C ARG A 40 -2.35 -8.98 5.43
N TRP A 41 -2.44 -9.86 4.45
CA TRP A 41 -3.45 -9.81 3.41
C TRP A 41 -4.81 -10.21 3.97
N GLN A 42 -5.82 -9.39 3.74
CA GLN A 42 -7.17 -9.63 4.22
C GLN A 42 -8.15 -9.64 3.05
N PRO A 43 -9.08 -10.60 3.00
CA PRO A 43 -10.21 -10.49 2.08
C PRO A 43 -11.05 -9.26 2.49
N PRO A 44 -11.67 -8.57 1.54
CA PRO A 44 -12.59 -7.50 1.86
C PRO A 44 -13.79 -8.03 2.65
N ALA A 45 -14.34 -7.22 3.57
CA ALA A 45 -15.52 -7.59 4.35
C ALA A 45 -16.75 -7.86 3.47
N GLU A 46 -16.85 -7.12 2.36
CA GLU A 46 -17.89 -7.25 1.37
C GLU A 46 -17.31 -7.57 -0.01
N SER A 47 -18.08 -8.25 -0.85
CA SER A 47 -17.67 -8.52 -2.22
C SER A 47 -17.61 -7.22 -3.01
N MET A 48 -16.44 -6.90 -3.54
CA MET A 48 -16.19 -5.68 -4.30
C MET A 48 -15.74 -6.03 -5.71
N HIS A 49 -16.44 -5.46 -6.72
CA HIS A 49 -16.06 -5.59 -8.13
C HIS A 49 -15.68 -4.21 -8.67
N ILE A 50 -14.55 -4.12 -9.34
CA ILE A 50 -14.06 -2.89 -9.94
C ILE A 50 -14.41 -2.91 -11.43
N LYS A 51 -15.39 -2.10 -11.82
CA LYS A 51 -15.79 -1.97 -13.22
C LYS A 51 -14.59 -1.51 -14.07
N GLY A 52 -14.35 -2.19 -15.18
CA GLY A 52 -13.25 -1.90 -16.09
C GLY A 52 -11.93 -2.58 -15.73
N LEU A 53 -11.91 -3.46 -14.70
CA LEU A 53 -10.73 -4.25 -14.34
C LEU A 53 -10.96 -5.77 -14.42
N ALA A 54 -12.08 -6.23 -14.97
CA ALA A 54 -12.18 -7.62 -15.38
C ALA A 54 -11.29 -7.85 -16.62
N PHE A 55 -10.64 -9.01 -16.73
CA PHE A 55 -9.72 -9.30 -17.83
C PHE A 55 -10.36 -9.18 -19.21
N ARG A 56 -11.66 -9.48 -19.34
CA ARG A 56 -12.42 -9.23 -20.57
C ARG A 56 -12.52 -7.75 -20.95
N ASP A 57 -12.32 -6.84 -20.00
CA ASP A 57 -12.39 -5.40 -20.21
C ASP A 57 -11.00 -4.79 -20.50
N LEU A 58 -9.94 -5.62 -20.38
CA LEU A 58 -8.54 -5.19 -20.56
C LEU A 58 -8.04 -5.54 -21.95
N GLU A 59 -7.12 -4.72 -22.45
CA GLU A 59 -6.44 -4.96 -23.71
C GLU A 59 -5.13 -5.72 -23.46
N PHE A 60 -5.10 -6.96 -23.93
CA PHE A 60 -3.91 -7.79 -23.97
C PHE A 60 -3.56 -8.11 -25.42
N ASP A 61 -2.29 -7.99 -25.80
CA ASP A 61 -1.80 -8.47 -27.09
C ASP A 61 -1.63 -10.01 -27.09
N GLY A 62 -2.70 -10.72 -26.79
CA GLY A 62 -2.75 -12.19 -26.78
C GLY A 62 -2.22 -12.87 -25.52
N ASP A 63 -1.33 -12.27 -24.75
CA ASP A 63 -0.76 -12.84 -23.52
C ASP A 63 -0.91 -11.87 -22.31
N PRO A 64 -1.76 -12.20 -21.32
CA PRO A 64 -1.87 -11.38 -20.11
C PRO A 64 -0.58 -11.26 -19.30
N GLY A 65 0.42 -12.10 -19.56
CA GLY A 65 1.74 -12.03 -18.93
C GLY A 65 2.66 -10.97 -19.53
N GLN A 66 2.27 -10.34 -20.64
CA GLN A 66 3.04 -9.26 -21.26
C GLN A 66 2.70 -7.90 -20.62
N PRO A 67 3.64 -6.94 -20.65
CA PRO A 67 3.36 -5.58 -20.19
C PRO A 67 2.21 -4.95 -20.99
N ALA A 68 1.27 -4.35 -20.28
CA ALA A 68 0.22 -3.57 -20.92
C ALA A 68 0.77 -2.30 -21.57
N SER A 69 0.10 -1.79 -22.60
CA SER A 69 0.42 -0.49 -23.20
C SER A 69 0.29 0.65 -22.17
N ALA A 70 0.95 1.77 -22.44
CA ALA A 70 0.86 2.95 -21.56
C ALA A 70 -0.58 3.44 -21.40
N ASP A 71 -1.35 3.46 -22.48
CA ASP A 71 -2.75 3.90 -22.47
C ASP A 71 -3.63 2.93 -21.68
N GLU A 72 -3.38 1.63 -21.80
CA GLU A 72 -4.08 0.62 -21.00
C GLU A 72 -3.77 0.77 -19.50
N LEU A 73 -2.50 0.97 -19.14
CA LEU A 73 -2.11 1.21 -17.75
C LEU A 73 -2.78 2.45 -17.16
N VAL A 74 -2.91 3.52 -17.94
CA VAL A 74 -3.62 4.73 -17.53
C VAL A 74 -5.12 4.45 -17.31
N ARG A 75 -5.77 3.70 -18.21
CA ARG A 75 -7.17 3.30 -18.05
C ARG A 75 -7.39 2.44 -16.80
N GLN A 76 -6.53 1.45 -16.58
CA GLN A 76 -6.57 0.59 -15.40
C GLN A 76 -6.37 1.41 -14.12
N ALA A 77 -5.36 2.28 -14.10
CA ALA A 77 -5.06 3.14 -12.95
C ALA A 77 -6.24 4.09 -12.65
N HIS A 78 -6.88 4.64 -13.68
CA HIS A 78 -8.05 5.50 -13.51
C HIS A 78 -9.24 4.72 -12.93
N ALA A 79 -9.53 3.52 -13.44
CA ALA A 79 -10.60 2.66 -12.94
C ALA A 79 -10.39 2.30 -11.46
N LEU A 80 -9.17 1.88 -11.10
CA LEU A 80 -8.80 1.57 -9.72
C LEU A 80 -8.92 2.81 -8.83
N GLY A 81 -8.32 3.93 -9.25
CA GLY A 81 -8.33 5.19 -8.49
C GLY A 81 -9.74 5.68 -8.20
N LYS A 82 -10.60 5.71 -9.23
CA LYS A 82 -12.02 6.09 -9.09
C LYS A 82 -12.78 5.19 -8.11
N PHE A 83 -12.49 3.89 -8.11
CA PHE A 83 -13.14 2.95 -7.21
C PHE A 83 -12.72 3.14 -5.76
N VAL A 84 -11.42 3.15 -5.48
CA VAL A 84 -10.89 3.20 -4.12
C VAL A 84 -11.07 4.57 -3.45
N THR A 85 -11.22 5.65 -4.23
CA THR A 85 -11.48 7.00 -3.70
C THR A 85 -12.96 7.32 -3.57
N ASN A 86 -13.84 6.44 -4.03
CA ASN A 86 -15.27 6.61 -3.82
C ASN A 86 -15.57 6.64 -2.31
N PRO A 87 -16.34 7.61 -1.79
CA PRO A 87 -16.66 7.70 -0.36
C PRO A 87 -17.22 6.41 0.24
N LYS A 88 -17.92 5.60 -0.54
CA LYS A 88 -18.46 4.29 -0.11
C LYS A 88 -17.36 3.24 0.11
N HIS A 89 -16.22 3.36 -0.57
CA HIS A 89 -15.18 2.35 -0.56
C HIS A 89 -13.89 2.80 0.14
N ALA A 90 -13.62 4.10 0.17
CA ALA A 90 -12.34 4.66 0.63
C ALA A 90 -11.94 4.16 2.03
N GLU A 91 -12.90 4.07 2.95
CA GLU A 91 -12.65 3.56 4.29
C GLU A 91 -12.21 2.08 4.30
N CYS A 92 -12.79 1.26 3.41
CA CYS A 92 -12.41 -0.15 3.26
C CYS A 92 -10.94 -0.30 2.81
N PHE A 93 -10.42 0.67 2.06
CA PHE A 93 -9.02 0.73 1.62
C PHE A 93 -8.12 1.57 2.53
N ARG A 94 -8.66 2.02 3.66
CA ARG A 94 -7.96 2.88 4.63
C ARG A 94 -7.43 4.17 4.01
N LEU A 95 -8.19 4.74 3.08
CA LEU A 95 -7.95 6.02 2.43
C LEU A 95 -8.93 7.07 2.95
N VAL A 96 -8.55 8.32 2.85
CA VAL A 96 -9.44 9.47 3.06
C VAL A 96 -10.07 9.81 1.71
N ALA A 97 -11.40 9.74 1.64
CA ALA A 97 -12.12 10.15 0.44
C ALA A 97 -11.94 11.65 0.16
N PRO A 98 -12.00 12.10 -1.09
CA PRO A 98 -12.09 13.51 -1.43
C PRO A 98 -13.24 14.17 -0.64
N ALA A 99 -12.98 15.31 0.00
CA ALA A 99 -13.91 15.99 0.89
C ALA A 99 -14.47 15.13 2.06
N GLY A 100 -13.85 13.98 2.35
CA GLY A 100 -14.21 13.12 3.46
C GLY A 100 -13.77 13.69 4.81
N LYS A 101 -14.37 13.18 5.89
CA LYS A 101 -13.97 13.52 7.26
C LYS A 101 -12.53 13.03 7.50
N LEU A 102 -11.68 13.92 7.97
CA LEU A 102 -10.31 13.55 8.35
C LEU A 102 -10.32 12.73 9.64
N PRO A 103 -9.53 11.65 9.71
CA PRO A 103 -9.33 10.89 10.95
C PRO A 103 -8.66 11.73 12.03
N THR A 104 -8.82 11.29 13.29
CA THR A 104 -8.24 11.99 14.45
C THR A 104 -6.73 12.17 14.31
N GLY A 105 -6.27 13.40 14.49
CA GLY A 105 -4.85 13.77 14.39
C GLY A 105 -4.36 14.00 12.97
N VAL A 106 -5.16 13.74 11.95
CA VAL A 106 -4.88 14.11 10.55
C VAL A 106 -5.46 15.50 10.30
N ILE A 107 -4.65 16.40 9.79
CA ILE A 107 -5.06 17.78 9.50
C ILE A 107 -5.19 18.06 7.99
N GLN A 108 -4.58 17.23 7.17
CA GLN A 108 -4.65 17.30 5.72
C GLN A 108 -4.39 15.94 5.10
N ALA A 109 -5.08 15.62 4.02
CA ALA A 109 -4.81 14.45 3.18
C ALA A 109 -4.59 14.90 1.73
N SER A 110 -3.58 14.32 1.07
CA SER A 110 -3.40 14.49 -0.36
C SER A 110 -4.46 13.70 -1.13
N PRO A 111 -4.68 13.96 -2.42
CA PRO A 111 -5.35 13.01 -3.28
C PRO A 111 -4.66 11.63 -3.22
N ALA A 112 -5.44 10.56 -3.27
CA ALA A 112 -4.89 9.22 -3.41
C ALA A 112 -4.32 9.05 -4.83
N LEU A 113 -3.18 8.36 -4.93
CA LEU A 113 -2.46 8.15 -6.18
C LEU A 113 -2.28 6.65 -6.43
N VAL A 114 -2.68 6.17 -7.59
CA VAL A 114 -2.34 4.82 -8.05
C VAL A 114 -0.88 4.83 -8.49
N GLN A 115 -0.01 4.17 -7.73
CA GLN A 115 1.43 4.11 -7.99
C GLN A 115 1.77 3.09 -9.06
N SER A 116 1.09 1.97 -9.03
CA SER A 116 1.28 0.91 -10.01
C SER A 116 0.01 0.08 -10.14
N ILE A 117 -0.18 -0.50 -11.31
CA ILE A 117 -1.12 -1.57 -11.54
C ILE A 117 -0.48 -2.51 -12.57
N ARG A 118 -0.54 -3.82 -12.31
CA ARG A 118 0.11 -4.81 -13.17
C ARG A 118 -0.56 -6.16 -13.07
N VAL A 119 -0.51 -6.91 -14.14
CA VAL A 119 -0.86 -8.34 -14.13
C VAL A 119 0.25 -9.13 -13.44
N THR A 120 -0.14 -10.06 -12.60
CA THR A 120 0.77 -11.05 -12.01
C THR A 120 0.36 -12.44 -12.45
N ARG A 121 1.36 -13.29 -12.67
CA ARG A 121 1.20 -14.68 -13.05
C ARG A 121 1.68 -15.57 -11.90
N ARG A 122 0.89 -16.55 -11.53
CA ARG A 122 1.28 -17.55 -10.54
C ARG A 122 0.85 -18.95 -10.96
N ALA A 123 1.61 -19.95 -10.55
CA ALA A 123 1.20 -21.36 -10.70
C ALA A 123 0.43 -21.78 -9.46
N ALA A 124 -0.71 -22.41 -9.67
CA ALA A 124 -1.48 -23.08 -8.60
C ALA A 124 -0.85 -24.44 -8.29
N PRO A 125 -1.15 -25.04 -7.11
CA PRO A 125 -0.64 -26.36 -6.73
C PRO A 125 -1.03 -27.50 -7.71
N ASP A 126 -2.13 -27.31 -8.45
CA ASP A 126 -2.62 -28.23 -9.48
C ASP A 126 -2.00 -28.00 -10.87
N GLY A 127 -0.97 -27.12 -10.95
CA GLY A 127 -0.27 -26.79 -12.18
C GLY A 127 -0.95 -25.75 -13.07
N ARG A 128 -2.16 -25.29 -12.73
CA ARG A 128 -2.83 -24.24 -13.50
C ARG A 128 -2.10 -22.91 -13.37
N VAL A 129 -2.04 -22.17 -14.47
CA VAL A 129 -1.57 -20.78 -14.45
C VAL A 129 -2.74 -19.87 -14.09
N LEU A 130 -2.56 -19.09 -13.05
CA LEU A 130 -3.54 -18.11 -12.58
C LEU A 130 -2.97 -16.71 -12.79
N PHE A 131 -3.86 -15.81 -13.16
CA PHE A 131 -3.53 -14.39 -13.33
C PHE A 131 -4.35 -13.58 -12.32
N ASP A 132 -3.74 -12.54 -11.80
CA ASP A 132 -4.41 -11.54 -10.97
C ASP A 132 -3.86 -10.15 -11.35
N LEU A 133 -4.65 -9.09 -11.15
CA LEU A 133 -4.13 -7.73 -11.15
C LEU A 133 -3.69 -7.35 -9.74
N VAL A 134 -2.52 -6.73 -9.64
CA VAL A 134 -2.06 -6.13 -8.38
C VAL A 134 -1.98 -4.63 -8.57
N GLY A 135 -2.77 -3.89 -7.78
CA GLY A 135 -2.79 -2.43 -7.77
C GLY A 135 -2.23 -1.88 -6.47
N GLU A 136 -1.39 -0.86 -6.55
CA GLU A 136 -0.84 -0.13 -5.41
C GLU A 136 -1.37 1.30 -5.40
N VAL A 137 -1.99 1.69 -4.30
CA VAL A 137 -2.52 3.03 -4.09
C VAL A 137 -1.89 3.64 -2.85
N THR A 138 -1.43 4.87 -2.97
CA THR A 138 -0.81 5.62 -1.87
C THR A 138 -1.55 6.91 -1.60
N GLN A 139 -1.49 7.37 -0.36
CA GLN A 139 -1.99 8.66 0.06
C GLN A 139 -1.08 9.22 1.15
N SER A 140 -0.73 10.50 1.06
CA SER A 140 0.02 11.19 2.09
C SER A 140 -0.92 12.02 2.96
N CYS A 141 -0.73 11.94 4.27
CA CYS A 141 -1.51 12.71 5.24
C CYS A 141 -0.57 13.49 6.14
N THR A 142 -0.85 14.77 6.33
CA THR A 142 -0.18 15.57 7.36
C THR A 142 -0.86 15.33 8.70
N VAL A 143 -0.08 14.98 9.69
CA VAL A 143 -0.57 14.73 11.07
C VAL A 143 0.00 15.76 12.03
N ASP A 144 -0.79 16.09 13.05
CA ASP A 144 -0.34 16.84 14.22
C ASP A 144 -0.19 15.89 15.43
N ARG A 145 1.02 15.77 15.92
CA ARG A 145 1.31 14.99 17.12
C ARG A 145 2.07 15.83 18.14
N LYS A 146 1.39 16.15 19.23
CA LYS A 146 1.96 16.96 20.32
C LYS A 146 2.54 18.28 19.80
N GLY A 147 1.82 18.96 18.90
CA GLY A 147 2.22 20.23 18.31
C GLY A 147 3.31 20.09 17.22
N VAL A 148 3.61 18.90 16.75
CA VAL A 148 4.59 18.65 15.67
C VAL A 148 3.88 18.13 14.44
N LEU A 149 4.13 18.78 13.31
CA LEU A 149 3.56 18.45 12.01
C LEU A 149 4.55 17.60 11.19
N TYR A 150 4.06 16.57 10.56
CA TYR A 150 4.83 15.77 9.60
C TYR A 150 3.91 14.91 8.74
N ASP A 151 4.44 14.43 7.61
CA ASP A 151 3.67 13.63 6.68
C ASP A 151 3.82 12.14 7.00
N VAL A 152 2.70 11.44 6.92
CA VAL A 152 2.59 9.98 7.06
C VAL A 152 2.02 9.42 5.77
N ASN A 153 2.73 8.50 5.14
CA ASN A 153 2.24 7.82 3.96
C ASN A 153 1.44 6.58 4.35
N GLY A 154 0.22 6.50 3.87
CA GLY A 154 -0.66 5.35 3.94
C GLY A 154 -0.97 4.80 2.56
N GLY A 155 -1.92 3.90 2.51
CA GLY A 155 -2.40 3.33 1.26
C GLY A 155 -2.70 1.85 1.36
N CYS A 156 -2.97 1.26 0.23
CA CYS A 156 -3.27 -0.17 0.12
C CYS A 156 -2.62 -0.77 -1.13
N THR A 157 -2.39 -2.07 -1.05
CA THR A 157 -2.16 -2.92 -2.22
C THR A 157 -3.33 -3.89 -2.32
N VAL A 158 -3.91 -4.02 -3.49
CA VAL A 158 -5.06 -4.88 -3.75
C VAL A 158 -4.72 -5.94 -4.78
N VAL A 159 -5.27 -7.14 -4.59
CA VAL A 159 -5.24 -8.23 -5.55
C VAL A 159 -6.65 -8.40 -6.11
N ILE A 160 -6.76 -8.31 -7.42
CA ILE A 160 -8.01 -8.34 -8.16
C ILE A 160 -7.96 -9.56 -9.08
N ASP A 161 -9.00 -10.39 -9.05
CA ASP A 161 -9.10 -11.57 -9.90
C ASP A 161 -9.48 -11.22 -11.36
N PRO A 162 -9.44 -12.20 -12.29
CA PRO A 162 -9.80 -11.97 -13.68
C PRO A 162 -11.24 -11.48 -13.91
N GLU A 163 -12.13 -11.67 -12.95
CA GLU A 163 -13.50 -11.18 -12.99
C GLU A 163 -13.65 -9.73 -12.49
N GLY A 164 -12.54 -9.10 -12.06
CA GLY A 164 -12.54 -7.74 -11.53
C GLY A 164 -12.91 -7.66 -10.04
N LYS A 165 -12.96 -8.79 -9.34
CA LYS A 165 -13.31 -8.88 -7.93
C LYS A 165 -12.06 -8.69 -7.06
N VAL A 166 -12.16 -7.86 -6.03
CA VAL A 166 -11.10 -7.72 -5.03
C VAL A 166 -11.05 -8.97 -4.17
N ARG A 167 -9.96 -9.72 -4.29
CA ARG A 167 -9.72 -10.96 -3.52
C ARG A 167 -9.11 -10.67 -2.17
N TYR A 168 -8.08 -9.84 -2.16
CA TYR A 168 -7.31 -9.49 -0.97
C TYR A 168 -6.85 -8.06 -1.02
N SER A 169 -6.67 -7.48 0.15
CA SER A 169 -6.02 -6.19 0.32
C SER A 169 -5.05 -6.24 1.50
N ILE A 170 -4.03 -5.40 1.42
CA ILE A 170 -3.14 -5.11 2.53
C ILE A 170 -3.04 -3.59 2.64
N TYR A 171 -3.10 -3.05 3.84
CA TYR A 171 -3.08 -1.61 4.02
C TYR A 171 -2.05 -1.16 5.03
N LYS A 172 -1.59 0.04 4.78
CA LYS A 172 -0.73 0.78 5.67
C LYS A 172 -1.51 1.96 6.23
N LYS A 173 -2.04 1.80 7.44
CA LYS A 173 -2.87 2.82 8.09
C LYS A 173 -2.03 4.05 8.43
N PHE A 174 -2.48 5.24 8.04
CA PHE A 174 -1.86 6.50 8.41
C PHE A 174 -2.38 7.02 9.77
N ASP A 175 -3.56 6.60 10.23
CA ASP A 175 -4.22 6.99 11.48
C ASP A 175 -3.76 6.19 12.72
N SER A 176 -2.85 5.22 12.57
CA SER A 176 -2.30 4.45 13.69
C SER A 176 -1.42 5.34 14.57
N GLN A 177 -1.89 5.62 15.80
CA GLN A 177 -1.15 6.40 16.78
C GLN A 177 0.23 5.85 17.04
N GLN A 178 0.34 4.54 17.27
CA GLN A 178 1.61 3.87 17.52
C GLN A 178 2.60 4.07 16.37
N ARG A 179 2.14 3.96 15.12
CA ARG A 179 2.96 4.18 13.94
C ARG A 179 3.44 5.62 13.84
N GLN A 180 2.54 6.58 14.06
CA GLN A 180 2.86 8.00 14.04
C GLN A 180 3.90 8.35 15.11
N GLU A 181 3.76 7.83 16.34
CA GLU A 181 4.72 8.04 17.43
C GLU A 181 6.09 7.44 17.13
N ARG A 182 6.14 6.20 16.59
CA ARG A 182 7.39 5.57 16.16
C ARG A 182 8.07 6.36 15.06
N GLN A 183 7.33 6.86 14.08
CA GLN A 183 7.88 7.69 13.01
C GLN A 183 8.45 8.99 13.58
N LEU A 184 7.74 9.67 14.48
CA LEU A 184 8.23 10.89 15.13
C LEU A 184 9.50 10.61 15.95
N ALA A 185 9.54 9.53 16.70
CA ALA A 185 10.74 9.13 17.45
C ALA A 185 11.93 8.86 16.52
N ALA A 186 11.72 8.18 15.40
CA ALA A 186 12.77 7.92 14.42
C ALA A 186 13.29 9.20 13.75
N MET A 187 12.41 10.14 13.40
CA MET A 187 12.80 11.45 12.84
C MET A 187 13.62 12.30 13.83
N ARG A 188 13.36 12.15 15.12
CA ARG A 188 14.14 12.83 16.19
C ARG A 188 15.43 12.10 16.55
N GLY A 189 15.51 10.80 16.28
CA GLY A 189 16.61 9.91 16.63
C GLY A 189 17.36 9.35 15.42
N PRO A 190 17.22 8.04 15.12
CA PRO A 190 18.05 7.34 14.13
C PRO A 190 18.01 7.92 12.73
N LEU A 191 16.88 8.48 12.32
CA LEU A 191 16.69 9.04 10.99
C LEU A 191 16.81 10.57 10.93
N LYS A 192 17.25 11.23 12.02
CA LYS A 192 17.38 12.69 12.10
C LYS A 192 18.17 13.29 10.93
N ARG A 193 19.17 12.58 10.42
CA ARG A 193 19.99 13.02 9.29
C ARG A 193 19.23 13.25 7.99
N PHE A 194 18.07 12.58 7.83
CA PHE A 194 17.24 12.67 6.63
C PHE A 194 16.15 13.74 6.72
N TRP A 195 15.96 14.31 7.90
CA TRP A 195 14.87 15.24 8.18
C TRP A 195 15.42 16.60 8.59
N LYS A 196 14.71 17.65 8.20
CA LYS A 196 14.92 19.00 8.72
C LYS A 196 13.67 19.40 9.51
N LYS A 197 13.85 20.16 10.58
CA LYS A 197 12.77 20.77 11.32
C LYS A 197 12.67 22.24 10.91
N SER A 198 11.50 22.63 10.43
CA SER A 198 11.17 24.02 10.08
C SER A 198 9.97 24.44 10.94
N GLY A 199 10.21 25.28 11.93
CA GLY A 199 9.19 25.63 12.92
C GLY A 199 8.58 24.38 13.60
N ARG A 200 7.28 24.16 13.43
CA ARG A 200 6.57 23.00 13.95
C ARG A 200 6.62 21.77 13.04
N ARG A 201 7.16 21.90 11.80
CA ARG A 201 7.08 20.85 10.79
C ARG A 201 8.42 20.11 10.63
N PHE A 202 8.34 18.78 10.52
CA PHE A 202 9.43 17.95 9.99
C PHE A 202 9.23 17.75 8.49
N GLU A 203 10.27 17.99 7.73
CA GLU A 203 10.31 17.82 6.27
C GLU A 203 11.48 16.92 5.88
N LEU A 204 11.28 16.12 4.85
CA LEU A 204 12.36 15.33 4.27
C LEU A 204 13.38 16.29 3.61
N ARG A 205 14.67 16.04 3.77
CA ARG A 205 15.71 16.85 3.11
C ARG A 205 15.76 16.53 1.62
N ASP A 206 15.82 17.53 0.77
CA ASP A 206 15.75 17.40 -0.69
C ASP A 206 16.81 16.43 -1.27
N ASN A 207 18.00 16.39 -0.67
CA ASN A 207 19.07 15.48 -1.08
C ASN A 207 18.76 14.00 -0.87
N VAL A 208 17.80 13.65 -0.02
CA VAL A 208 17.39 12.26 0.23
C VAL A 208 16.52 11.74 -0.93
N LEU A 209 15.58 12.55 -1.38
CA LEU A 209 14.73 12.18 -2.52
C LEU A 209 15.56 11.97 -3.80
N ARG A 210 16.56 12.85 -4.04
CA ARG A 210 17.48 12.69 -5.16
C ARG A 210 18.32 11.42 -5.09
N ARG A 211 18.74 11.00 -3.89
CA ARG A 211 19.50 9.75 -3.71
C ARG A 211 18.66 8.49 -3.82
N LEU A 212 17.37 8.55 -3.45
CA LEU A 212 16.45 7.42 -3.54
C LEU A 212 15.91 7.21 -4.97
N HIS A 213 15.78 8.30 -5.75
CA HIS A 213 15.20 8.25 -7.09
C HIS A 213 16.19 8.61 -8.21
N GLY A 214 17.34 9.16 -7.86
CA GLY A 214 18.42 9.45 -8.79
C GLY A 214 19.52 8.43 -8.66
N GLY A 215 19.43 7.35 -9.42
CA GLY A 215 20.62 6.58 -9.73
C GLY A 215 21.68 7.53 -10.30
N ASN A 216 22.92 7.37 -9.88
CA ASN A 216 24.07 8.13 -10.36
C ASN A 216 23.96 8.38 -11.89
N ARG A 217 23.81 9.63 -12.26
CA ARG A 217 24.33 10.14 -13.53
C ARG A 217 25.61 10.87 -13.26
#